data_5afb57695021285cba8936480f4c875b
#
_entry.id   5afb57695021285cba8936480f4c875b
#
_cell.length_a   1.000
_cell.length_b   1.000
_cell.length_c   1.000
_cell.angle_alpha   90.00
_cell.angle_beta   90.00
_cell.angle_gamma   90.00
#
_symmetry.space_group_name_H-M   'P 1'
#
loop_
_entity.id
_entity.type
_entity.pdbx_description
1 polymer ?
#
loop_
_entity_poly.entity_id
_entity_poly.type
_entity_poly.pdbx_seq_one_letter_code
_entity_poly.pdbx_strand_id
1 'polypeptide(L)'
;MKLKTTLLGKTYVFQSVKEVLAKANEEKTGDKLAGLAAESAQERVAAKVVLSALTLGDLRENPAVPYGTDEVTRIIQDDVNEAVYRKIRGWSVAELREWILDEKTTSSQIRHLSRGLTSEMVAAVAKLMSNLDLIYAAQKMPVTATCNTTIGLPGTLSCRLQPNHTTDDPDGITASVLEGLSFGAGDAVIGLNPVTDSPEQVGKVLRRFQEIKERWEIPTQICVLAHITAQMKAVKAGAPCDLIFQSIAGSEAGNAAFGFNADTVAQARELLLRDGTAMGPNVLYFETGQGSELSSNAHHGTDQVTMEARCYGFAKRFQPFLVNTVVGFIGPEYLYDARQVTRAGLEDHFMGKLTGVSMGCDCCYTNHMKADQNDIENLASLLTLAGCNYFMGIPHGDDIMLNYQTTGFRETAALREITGKTAIAEFQQWLEKMGFSENGRLTAKAGDGSSLLF
;
A
#
# COMPACT_ATOMS: atom_id res chain seq x y z
N MET A 1 -31.10 -12.24 5.00
CA MET A 1 -30.31 -11.06 5.35
C MET A 1 -31.21 -10.00 5.99
N LYS A 2 -30.85 -9.45 7.14
CA LYS A 2 -31.64 -8.42 7.86
C LYS A 2 -30.86 -7.12 7.93
N LEU A 3 -31.27 -6.11 7.14
CA LEU A 3 -30.58 -4.82 7.02
C LEU A 3 -31.21 -3.76 7.93
N LYS A 4 -31.55 -4.09 9.17
CA LYS A 4 -32.11 -3.15 10.14
C LYS A 4 -31.79 -3.52 11.57
N THR A 5 -31.70 -2.52 12.43
CA THR A 5 -31.54 -2.69 13.88
C THR A 5 -32.25 -1.56 14.64
N THR A 6 -32.48 -1.76 15.92
CA THR A 6 -33.00 -0.71 16.82
C THR A 6 -31.95 -0.37 17.86
N LEU A 7 -31.57 0.90 17.94
CA LEU A 7 -30.57 1.43 18.87
C LEU A 7 -31.16 2.61 19.62
N LEU A 8 -31.12 2.63 20.94
CA LEU A 8 -31.65 3.72 21.79
C LEU A 8 -33.07 4.15 21.43
N GLY A 9 -33.96 3.16 21.14
CA GLY A 9 -35.36 3.41 20.78
C GLY A 9 -35.62 3.86 19.34
N LYS A 10 -34.58 4.13 18.54
CA LYS A 10 -34.69 4.48 17.12
C LYS A 10 -34.35 3.27 16.23
N THR A 11 -35.21 2.99 15.25
CA THR A 11 -34.96 1.96 14.24
C THR A 11 -34.23 2.54 13.04
N TYR A 12 -33.12 1.89 12.67
CA TYR A 12 -32.32 2.19 11.49
C TYR A 12 -32.53 1.08 10.45
N VAL A 13 -32.79 1.47 9.21
CA VAL A 13 -33.03 0.58 8.08
C VAL A 13 -32.10 0.98 6.95
N PHE A 14 -31.36 0.01 6.42
CA PHE A 14 -30.43 0.20 5.30
C PHE A 14 -30.98 -0.50 4.06
N GLN A 15 -30.77 0.09 2.87
CA GLN A 15 -31.34 -0.38 1.62
C GLN A 15 -30.53 -1.51 0.97
N SER A 16 -29.22 -1.59 1.26
CA SER A 16 -28.31 -2.56 0.65
C SER A 16 -27.13 -2.89 1.56
N VAL A 17 -26.43 -3.98 1.26
CA VAL A 17 -25.16 -4.33 1.90
C VAL A 17 -24.11 -3.22 1.67
N LYS A 18 -24.09 -2.64 0.49
CA LYS A 18 -23.21 -1.52 0.15
C LYS A 18 -23.45 -0.30 1.04
N GLU A 19 -24.71 0.05 1.31
CA GLU A 19 -25.03 1.13 2.25
C GLU A 19 -24.60 0.80 3.68
N VAL A 20 -24.78 -0.44 4.13
CA VAL A 20 -24.30 -0.88 5.45
C VAL A 20 -22.79 -0.73 5.54
N LEU A 21 -22.04 -1.17 4.52
CA LEU A 21 -20.58 -1.01 4.45
C LEU A 21 -20.17 0.47 4.56
N ALA A 22 -20.80 1.33 3.76
CA ALA A 22 -20.48 2.76 3.74
C ALA A 22 -20.78 3.45 5.09
N LYS A 23 -21.95 3.22 5.65
CA LYS A 23 -22.36 3.85 6.92
C LYS A 23 -21.69 3.27 8.15
N ALA A 24 -21.15 2.04 8.10
CA ALA A 24 -20.34 1.45 9.16
C ALA A 24 -18.91 2.01 9.21
N ASN A 25 -18.48 2.74 8.17
CA ASN A 25 -17.12 3.26 8.07
C ASN A 25 -16.85 4.33 9.14
N GLU A 26 -15.58 4.41 9.61
CA GLU A 26 -15.15 5.56 10.38
C GLU A 26 -15.24 6.82 9.50
N GLU A 27 -15.51 7.94 10.15
CA GLU A 27 -15.75 9.19 9.45
C GLU A 27 -14.56 9.61 8.60
N LYS A 28 -14.81 9.83 7.31
CA LYS A 28 -13.85 10.36 6.34
C LYS A 28 -14.52 11.44 5.50
N THR A 29 -13.77 12.47 5.18
CA THR A 29 -14.30 13.65 4.48
C THR A 29 -14.81 13.29 3.09
N GLY A 30 -14.11 12.43 2.34
CA GLY A 30 -14.53 12.00 1.00
C GLY A 30 -15.87 11.28 1.01
N ASP A 31 -16.05 10.33 1.94
CA ASP A 31 -17.35 9.64 2.08
C ASP A 31 -18.49 10.59 2.45
N LYS A 32 -18.22 11.65 3.26
CA LYS A 32 -19.19 12.70 3.56
C LYS A 32 -19.56 13.51 2.32
N LEU A 33 -18.58 13.97 1.57
CA LEU A 33 -18.80 14.76 0.35
C LEU A 33 -19.55 13.97 -0.71
N ALA A 34 -19.31 12.66 -0.80
CA ALA A 34 -20.02 11.75 -1.70
C ALA A 34 -21.43 11.36 -1.19
N GLY A 35 -21.83 11.79 0.01
CA GLY A 35 -23.13 11.43 0.61
C GLY A 35 -23.24 9.96 1.05
N LEU A 36 -22.11 9.29 1.28
CA LEU A 36 -22.02 7.87 1.64
C LEU A 36 -21.89 7.64 3.15
N ALA A 37 -21.31 8.59 3.87
CA ALA A 37 -21.06 8.48 5.30
C ALA A 37 -22.36 8.43 6.13
N ALA A 38 -22.27 7.85 7.32
CA ALA A 38 -23.35 7.95 8.31
C ALA A 38 -23.58 9.41 8.70
N GLU A 39 -24.86 9.79 8.84
CA GLU A 39 -25.27 11.14 9.25
C GLU A 39 -24.96 11.45 10.72
N SER A 40 -24.75 10.41 11.52
CA SER A 40 -24.46 10.53 12.95
C SER A 40 -23.66 9.34 13.47
N ALA A 41 -23.03 9.53 14.65
CA ALA A 41 -22.36 8.45 15.35
C ALA A 41 -23.31 7.30 15.70
N GLN A 42 -24.58 7.59 16.03
CA GLN A 42 -25.58 6.56 16.31
C GLN A 42 -25.92 5.74 15.07
N GLU A 43 -26.06 6.36 13.90
CA GLU A 43 -26.28 5.65 12.64
C GLU A 43 -25.07 4.77 12.29
N ARG A 44 -23.85 5.28 12.47
CA ARG A 44 -22.63 4.49 12.26
C ARG A 44 -22.59 3.26 13.16
N VAL A 45 -22.91 3.40 14.46
CA VAL A 45 -22.99 2.26 15.38
C VAL A 45 -24.10 1.30 14.96
N ALA A 46 -25.27 1.78 14.55
CA ALA A 46 -26.34 0.94 14.03
C ALA A 46 -25.91 0.15 12.78
N ALA A 47 -25.19 0.80 11.86
CA ALA A 47 -24.63 0.13 10.68
C ALA A 47 -23.60 -0.92 11.07
N LYS A 48 -22.70 -0.64 12.04
CA LYS A 48 -21.75 -1.64 12.58
C LYS A 48 -22.44 -2.84 13.22
N VAL A 49 -23.55 -2.63 13.94
CA VAL A 49 -24.36 -3.73 14.52
C VAL A 49 -24.96 -4.59 13.40
N VAL A 50 -25.48 -3.99 12.34
CA VAL A 50 -25.99 -4.76 11.19
C VAL A 50 -24.84 -5.49 10.49
N LEU A 51 -23.73 -4.80 10.20
CA LEU A 51 -22.55 -5.35 9.53
C LEU A 51 -21.98 -6.55 10.29
N SER A 52 -21.92 -6.47 11.63
CA SER A 52 -21.39 -7.55 12.47
C SER A 52 -22.17 -8.85 12.34
N ALA A 53 -23.46 -8.77 12.02
CA ALA A 53 -24.38 -9.92 11.87
C ALA A 53 -24.49 -10.42 10.42
N LEU A 54 -23.99 -9.68 9.42
CA LEU A 54 -23.95 -10.17 8.04
C LEU A 54 -22.99 -11.36 7.93
N THR A 55 -23.38 -12.35 7.13
CA THR A 55 -22.51 -13.48 6.83
C THR A 55 -21.52 -13.16 5.72
N LEU A 56 -20.41 -13.89 5.65
CA LEU A 56 -19.46 -13.79 4.54
C LEU A 56 -20.14 -14.18 3.22
N GLY A 57 -21.15 -15.06 3.26
CA GLY A 57 -22.02 -15.36 2.12
C GLY A 57 -22.82 -14.14 1.65
N ASP A 58 -23.45 -13.40 2.59
CA ASP A 58 -24.18 -12.18 2.23
C ASP A 58 -23.29 -11.15 1.53
N LEU A 59 -22.05 -10.98 1.98
CA LEU A 59 -21.08 -10.05 1.37
C LEU A 59 -20.67 -10.50 -0.05
N ARG A 60 -20.40 -11.78 -0.25
CA ARG A 60 -20.02 -12.32 -1.55
C ARG A 60 -21.13 -12.20 -2.59
N GLU A 61 -22.36 -12.46 -2.18
CA GLU A 61 -23.54 -12.39 -3.05
C GLU A 61 -23.95 -10.96 -3.40
N ASN A 62 -23.43 -9.97 -2.65
CA ASN A 62 -23.70 -8.54 -2.83
C ASN A 62 -22.40 -7.74 -3.02
N PRO A 63 -21.63 -7.95 -4.12
CA PRO A 63 -20.39 -7.22 -4.37
C PRO A 63 -20.67 -5.71 -4.52
N ALA A 64 -19.68 -4.89 -4.16
CA ALA A 64 -19.79 -3.43 -4.22
C ALA A 64 -20.04 -2.91 -5.64
N VAL A 65 -19.45 -3.55 -6.64
CA VAL A 65 -19.70 -3.32 -8.08
C VAL A 65 -20.13 -4.66 -8.71
N PRO A 66 -21.17 -4.70 -9.56
CA PRO A 66 -21.70 -5.96 -10.09
C PRO A 66 -20.66 -6.73 -10.93
N TYR A 67 -20.62 -8.06 -10.77
CA TYR A 67 -19.69 -8.96 -11.48
C TYR A 67 -19.75 -8.80 -13.01
N GLY A 68 -20.94 -8.64 -13.58
CA GLY A 68 -21.12 -8.53 -15.03
C GLY A 68 -20.60 -7.23 -15.67
N THR A 69 -20.28 -6.23 -14.87
CA THR A 69 -19.95 -4.87 -15.35
C THR A 69 -18.58 -4.36 -14.91
N ASP A 70 -17.79 -5.17 -14.19
CA ASP A 70 -16.52 -4.70 -13.61
C ASP A 70 -15.46 -5.82 -13.60
N GLU A 71 -14.35 -5.58 -14.27
CA GLU A 71 -13.22 -6.50 -14.35
C GLU A 71 -12.60 -6.79 -12.99
N VAL A 72 -12.51 -5.78 -12.12
CA VAL A 72 -11.93 -5.94 -10.77
C VAL A 72 -12.79 -6.87 -9.94
N THR A 73 -14.12 -6.76 -10.02
CA THR A 73 -15.04 -7.70 -9.35
C THR A 73 -14.86 -9.13 -9.88
N ARG A 74 -14.72 -9.31 -11.18
CA ARG A 74 -14.45 -10.65 -11.77
C ARG A 74 -13.15 -11.23 -11.20
N ILE A 75 -12.08 -10.47 -11.21
CA ILE A 75 -10.77 -10.89 -10.66
C ILE A 75 -10.90 -11.30 -9.19
N ILE A 76 -11.55 -10.48 -8.35
CA ILE A 76 -11.72 -10.75 -6.92
C ILE A 76 -12.55 -12.02 -6.68
N GLN A 77 -13.67 -12.17 -7.38
CA GLN A 77 -14.59 -13.29 -7.18
C GLN A 77 -14.01 -14.62 -7.71
N ASP A 78 -13.31 -14.58 -8.83
CA ASP A 78 -12.72 -15.76 -9.47
C ASP A 78 -11.45 -16.25 -8.76
N ASP A 79 -10.74 -15.37 -8.02
CA ASP A 79 -9.57 -15.74 -7.21
C ASP A 79 -9.93 -16.44 -5.89
N VAL A 80 -11.22 -16.45 -5.51
CA VAL A 80 -11.67 -17.09 -4.26
C VAL A 80 -11.45 -18.60 -4.31
N ASN A 81 -10.75 -19.13 -3.30
CA ASN A 81 -10.64 -20.56 -3.11
C ASN A 81 -11.96 -21.13 -2.58
N GLU A 82 -12.74 -21.78 -3.43
CA GLU A 82 -14.07 -22.29 -3.13
C GLU A 82 -14.08 -23.34 -2.00
N ALA A 83 -13.04 -24.15 -1.85
CA ALA A 83 -12.95 -25.15 -0.79
C ALA A 83 -12.77 -24.50 0.58
N VAL A 84 -12.07 -23.39 0.66
CA VAL A 84 -11.92 -22.56 1.87
C VAL A 84 -13.21 -21.80 2.12
N TYR A 85 -13.73 -21.09 1.13
CA TYR A 85 -14.93 -20.27 1.25
C TYR A 85 -16.14 -21.07 1.77
N ARG A 86 -16.38 -22.28 1.25
CA ARG A 86 -17.51 -23.12 1.69
C ARG A 86 -17.49 -23.42 3.18
N LYS A 87 -16.33 -23.41 3.82
CA LYS A 87 -16.19 -23.64 5.28
C LYS A 87 -16.55 -22.43 6.12
N ILE A 88 -16.39 -21.22 5.56
CA ILE A 88 -16.54 -19.96 6.29
C ILE A 88 -17.73 -19.12 5.81
N ARG A 89 -18.40 -19.47 4.72
CA ARG A 89 -19.49 -18.67 4.15
C ARG A 89 -20.62 -18.33 5.11
N GLY A 90 -20.84 -19.19 6.11
CA GLY A 90 -21.85 -19.00 7.15
C GLY A 90 -21.36 -18.19 8.36
N TRP A 91 -20.06 -17.87 8.43
CA TRP A 91 -19.55 -17.03 9.51
C TRP A 91 -20.07 -15.60 9.34
N SER A 92 -20.43 -14.99 10.46
CA SER A 92 -20.67 -13.55 10.51
C SER A 92 -19.37 -12.76 10.45
N VAL A 93 -19.44 -11.49 10.09
CA VAL A 93 -18.28 -10.60 10.13
C VAL A 93 -17.70 -10.48 11.54
N ALA A 94 -18.56 -10.52 12.58
CA ALA A 94 -18.13 -10.55 13.97
C ALA A 94 -17.32 -11.82 14.29
N GLU A 95 -17.79 -13.01 13.87
CA GLU A 95 -17.04 -14.25 14.07
C GLU A 95 -15.68 -14.24 13.36
N LEU A 96 -15.60 -13.70 12.16
CA LEU A 96 -14.32 -13.52 11.46
C LEU A 96 -13.39 -12.59 12.25
N ARG A 97 -13.91 -11.45 12.77
CA ARG A 97 -13.13 -10.53 13.60
C ARG A 97 -12.57 -11.21 14.83
N GLU A 98 -13.43 -11.88 15.62
CA GLU A 98 -13.02 -12.55 16.86
C GLU A 98 -11.99 -13.66 16.57
N TRP A 99 -12.18 -14.41 15.49
CA TRP A 99 -11.24 -15.45 15.09
C TRP A 99 -9.86 -14.87 14.69
N ILE A 100 -9.81 -13.76 13.97
CA ILE A 100 -8.53 -13.12 13.62
C ILE A 100 -7.82 -12.61 14.88
N LEU A 101 -8.56 -12.06 15.85
CA LEU A 101 -8.01 -11.50 17.08
C LEU A 101 -7.66 -12.55 18.14
N ASP A 102 -8.17 -13.77 18.05
CA ASP A 102 -7.87 -14.85 19.01
C ASP A 102 -6.37 -15.15 19.03
N GLU A 103 -5.75 -15.12 20.20
CA GLU A 103 -4.32 -15.39 20.41
C GLU A 103 -3.87 -16.74 19.85
N LYS A 104 -4.76 -17.74 19.81
CA LYS A 104 -4.50 -19.08 19.27
C LYS A 104 -4.51 -19.13 17.76
N THR A 105 -5.05 -18.12 17.08
CA THR A 105 -5.08 -18.08 15.62
C THR A 105 -3.72 -17.69 15.08
N THR A 106 -3.09 -18.62 14.37
CA THR A 106 -1.73 -18.47 13.84
C THR A 106 -1.70 -17.78 12.50
N SER A 107 -0.53 -17.21 12.14
CA SER A 107 -0.26 -16.62 10.81
C SER A 107 -0.61 -17.59 9.66
N SER A 108 -0.26 -18.86 9.80
CA SER A 108 -0.56 -19.89 8.79
C SER A 108 -2.06 -20.11 8.59
N GLN A 109 -2.82 -20.12 9.69
CA GLN A 109 -4.28 -20.26 9.64
C GLN A 109 -4.93 -19.03 8.97
N ILE A 110 -4.49 -17.81 9.31
CA ILE A 110 -4.99 -16.59 8.69
C ILE A 110 -4.68 -16.60 7.19
N ARG A 111 -3.45 -16.91 6.79
CA ARG A 111 -3.06 -17.03 5.37
C ARG A 111 -3.87 -18.09 4.62
N HIS A 112 -4.18 -19.22 5.26
CA HIS A 112 -5.03 -20.23 4.65
C HIS A 112 -6.45 -19.71 4.44
N LEU A 113 -7.06 -19.13 5.48
CA LEU A 113 -8.44 -18.65 5.45
C LEU A 113 -8.62 -17.47 4.49
N SER A 114 -7.65 -16.55 4.41
CA SER A 114 -7.73 -15.37 3.54
C SER A 114 -7.91 -15.72 2.06
N ARG A 115 -7.53 -16.92 1.63
CA ARG A 115 -7.78 -17.42 0.26
C ARG A 115 -9.26 -17.61 -0.06
N GLY A 116 -10.12 -17.65 0.94
CA GLY A 116 -11.59 -17.76 0.80
C GLY A 116 -12.31 -16.41 0.94
N LEU A 117 -11.59 -15.29 1.10
CA LEU A 117 -12.19 -13.96 1.32
C LEU A 117 -12.23 -13.15 0.03
N THR A 118 -13.33 -12.38 -0.16
CA THR A 118 -13.40 -11.28 -1.11
C THR A 118 -12.96 -9.98 -0.46
N SER A 119 -12.72 -8.95 -1.26
CA SER A 119 -12.34 -7.62 -0.77
C SER A 119 -13.42 -6.98 0.11
N GLU A 120 -14.68 -7.20 -0.18
CA GLU A 120 -15.80 -6.72 0.64
C GLU A 120 -15.80 -7.36 2.04
N MET A 121 -15.41 -8.63 2.16
CA MET A 121 -15.27 -9.30 3.47
C MET A 121 -14.08 -8.72 4.25
N VAL A 122 -12.98 -8.42 3.56
CA VAL A 122 -11.79 -7.79 4.15
C VAL A 122 -12.13 -6.38 4.65
N ALA A 123 -12.81 -5.56 3.83
CA ALA A 123 -13.27 -4.24 4.25
C ALA A 123 -14.27 -4.29 5.42
N ALA A 124 -15.21 -5.25 5.39
CA ALA A 124 -16.21 -5.42 6.42
C ALA A 124 -15.58 -5.69 7.80
N VAL A 125 -14.61 -6.60 7.87
CA VAL A 125 -13.95 -6.91 9.14
C VAL A 125 -13.09 -5.75 9.64
N ALA A 126 -12.39 -5.01 8.75
CA ALA A 126 -11.61 -3.82 9.10
C ALA A 126 -12.47 -2.74 9.77
N LYS A 127 -13.70 -2.52 9.28
CA LYS A 127 -14.66 -1.53 9.82
C LYS A 127 -15.15 -1.85 11.23
N LEU A 128 -15.05 -3.10 11.68
CA LEU A 128 -15.39 -3.51 13.05
C LEU A 128 -14.20 -3.45 14.01
N MET A 129 -12.99 -3.20 13.54
CA MET A 129 -11.78 -3.16 14.34
C MET A 129 -11.47 -1.75 14.85
N SER A 130 -10.96 -1.66 16.09
CA SER A 130 -10.27 -0.47 16.60
C SER A 130 -8.89 -0.32 15.97
N ASN A 131 -8.24 0.82 16.17
CA ASN A 131 -6.85 0.99 15.70
C ASN A 131 -5.91 -0.07 16.31
N LEU A 132 -6.08 -0.38 17.59
CA LEU A 132 -5.25 -1.40 18.25
C LEU A 132 -5.55 -2.81 17.71
N ASP A 133 -6.81 -3.13 17.40
CA ASP A 133 -7.17 -4.39 16.76
C ASP A 133 -6.51 -4.54 15.39
N LEU A 134 -6.51 -3.46 14.58
CA LEU A 134 -5.86 -3.43 13.27
C LEU A 134 -4.35 -3.68 13.37
N ILE A 135 -3.69 -3.01 14.34
CA ILE A 135 -2.25 -3.19 14.59
C ILE A 135 -1.95 -4.62 15.03
N TYR A 136 -2.67 -5.12 16.04
CA TYR A 136 -2.47 -6.47 16.59
C TYR A 136 -2.70 -7.56 15.54
N ALA A 137 -3.78 -7.45 14.77
CA ALA A 137 -4.09 -8.40 13.72
C ALA A 137 -3.04 -8.36 12.59
N ALA A 138 -2.65 -7.16 12.12
CA ALA A 138 -1.66 -7.00 11.06
C ALA A 138 -0.30 -7.57 11.44
N GLN A 139 0.12 -7.43 12.71
CA GLN A 139 1.38 -7.99 13.21
C GLN A 139 1.43 -9.53 13.06
N LYS A 140 0.28 -10.21 13.15
CA LYS A 140 0.17 -11.66 12.98
C LYS A 140 0.28 -12.13 11.52
N MET A 141 0.31 -11.22 10.56
CA MET A 141 0.24 -11.51 9.12
C MET A 141 1.52 -11.08 8.37
N PRO A 142 2.68 -11.71 8.60
CA PRO A 142 3.86 -11.39 7.80
C PRO A 142 3.63 -11.78 6.33
N VAL A 143 3.95 -10.86 5.42
CA VAL A 143 3.91 -11.07 3.98
C VAL A 143 5.27 -10.72 3.42
N THR A 144 5.87 -11.66 2.69
CA THR A 144 7.16 -11.47 2.01
C THR A 144 6.97 -11.39 0.51
N ALA A 145 7.84 -10.64 -0.15
CA ALA A 145 7.95 -10.60 -1.61
C ALA A 145 9.42 -10.58 -2.02
N THR A 146 9.73 -11.18 -3.19
CA THR A 146 11.10 -11.34 -3.69
C THR A 146 11.24 -10.79 -5.10
N CYS A 147 12.12 -9.82 -5.27
CA CYS A 147 12.64 -9.33 -6.56
C CYS A 147 14.13 -9.67 -6.65
N ASN A 148 15.06 -8.72 -6.64
CA ASN A 148 16.48 -9.01 -6.47
C ASN A 148 16.79 -9.36 -5.00
N THR A 149 16.06 -8.81 -4.08
CA THR A 149 16.11 -9.06 -2.63
C THR A 149 14.73 -9.45 -2.11
N THR A 150 14.66 -9.88 -0.84
CA THR A 150 13.40 -10.23 -0.18
C THR A 150 13.07 -9.24 0.92
N ILE A 151 11.89 -8.63 0.87
CA ILE A 151 11.37 -7.75 1.92
C ILE A 151 10.26 -8.41 2.74
N GLY A 152 9.92 -7.81 3.89
CA GLY A 152 8.86 -8.29 4.79
C GLY A 152 9.28 -9.47 5.68
N LEU A 153 10.57 -9.75 5.79
CA LEU A 153 11.10 -10.75 6.71
C LEU A 153 10.95 -10.28 8.17
N PRO A 154 10.72 -11.19 9.13
CA PRO A 154 10.66 -10.85 10.54
C PRO A 154 11.91 -10.09 11.00
N GLY A 155 11.72 -9.03 11.79
CA GLY A 155 12.82 -8.20 12.31
C GLY A 155 13.36 -7.17 11.32
N THR A 156 12.82 -7.08 10.10
CA THR A 156 13.23 -6.05 9.14
C THR A 156 12.20 -4.93 9.01
N LEU A 157 12.67 -3.77 8.60
CA LEU A 157 11.89 -2.64 8.12
C LEU A 157 12.67 -2.01 6.98
N SER A 158 12.12 -2.06 5.78
CA SER A 158 12.79 -1.53 4.59
C SER A 158 12.42 -0.07 4.32
N CYS A 159 13.16 0.57 3.41
CA CYS A 159 12.92 1.94 2.97
C CYS A 159 12.96 2.00 1.44
N ARG A 160 11.92 2.58 0.84
CA ARG A 160 11.94 2.99 -0.56
C ARG A 160 12.61 4.35 -0.64
N LEU A 161 13.69 4.46 -1.41
CA LEU A 161 14.40 5.70 -1.66
C LEU A 161 13.80 6.39 -2.89
N GLN A 162 13.24 7.59 -2.70
CA GLN A 162 12.66 8.40 -3.77
C GLN A 162 13.47 9.69 -3.99
N PRO A 163 14.40 9.69 -4.95
CA PRO A 163 15.25 10.85 -5.23
C PRO A 163 14.62 11.76 -6.29
N ASN A 164 13.35 12.21 -6.07
CA ASN A 164 12.67 13.08 -7.01
C ASN A 164 13.46 14.36 -7.25
N HIS A 165 13.46 14.82 -8.52
CA HIS A 165 14.15 16.04 -8.93
C HIS A 165 13.27 16.86 -9.87
N THR A 166 13.22 18.17 -9.68
CA THR A 166 12.29 19.07 -10.38
C THR A 166 12.53 19.22 -11.88
N THR A 167 13.67 18.75 -12.37
CA THR A 167 14.05 18.82 -13.80
C THR A 167 14.63 17.50 -14.33
N ASP A 168 14.49 16.40 -13.57
CA ASP A 168 15.12 15.10 -13.88
C ASP A 168 16.63 15.19 -14.13
N ASP A 169 17.34 16.12 -13.50
CA ASP A 169 18.78 16.27 -13.66
C ASP A 169 19.53 15.05 -13.10
N PRO A 170 20.33 14.35 -13.91
CA PRO A 170 20.97 13.09 -13.47
C PRO A 170 21.95 13.27 -12.30
N ASP A 171 22.63 14.42 -12.20
CA ASP A 171 23.59 14.66 -11.13
C ASP A 171 22.88 15.00 -9.82
N GLY A 172 21.79 15.79 -9.87
CA GLY A 172 20.92 16.06 -8.72
C GLY A 172 20.24 14.78 -8.21
N ILE A 173 19.73 13.95 -9.10
CA ILE A 173 19.17 12.62 -8.76
C ILE A 173 20.24 11.75 -8.08
N THR A 174 21.46 11.71 -8.65
CA THR A 174 22.57 10.94 -8.08
C THR A 174 22.92 11.42 -6.68
N ALA A 175 23.05 12.74 -6.47
CA ALA A 175 23.34 13.28 -5.15
C ALA A 175 22.31 12.86 -4.11
N SER A 176 21.00 12.93 -4.44
CA SER A 176 19.92 12.51 -3.57
C SER A 176 19.94 10.99 -3.30
N VAL A 177 20.28 10.16 -4.31
CA VAL A 177 20.46 8.71 -4.11
C VAL A 177 21.58 8.42 -3.12
N LEU A 178 22.75 9.07 -3.30
CA LEU A 178 23.91 8.83 -2.44
C LEU A 178 23.67 9.29 -1.00
N GLU A 179 22.98 10.42 -0.82
CA GLU A 179 22.53 10.87 0.49
C GLU A 179 21.61 9.84 1.14
N GLY A 180 20.53 9.43 0.47
CA GLY A 180 19.58 8.44 1.01
C GLY A 180 20.24 7.11 1.36
N LEU A 181 21.13 6.60 0.51
CA LEU A 181 21.91 5.39 0.78
C LEU A 181 22.74 5.52 2.05
N SER A 182 23.36 6.69 2.30
CA SER A 182 24.17 6.92 3.50
C SER A 182 23.35 6.92 4.78
N PHE A 183 22.03 7.19 4.70
CA PHE A 183 21.07 7.04 5.81
C PHE A 183 20.47 5.63 5.91
N GLY A 184 20.87 4.71 5.05
CA GLY A 184 20.32 3.34 5.04
C GLY A 184 18.97 3.22 4.38
N ALA A 185 18.57 4.19 3.52
CA ALA A 185 17.40 4.10 2.66
C ALA A 185 17.75 3.39 1.34
N GLY A 186 16.80 2.66 0.74
CA GLY A 186 16.94 2.06 -0.59
C GLY A 186 16.93 0.54 -0.63
N ASP A 187 16.84 -0.15 0.49
CA ASP A 187 16.78 -1.62 0.53
C ASP A 187 15.45 -2.20 -0.01
N ALA A 188 14.35 -1.43 0.01
CA ALA A 188 13.13 -1.83 -0.68
C ALA A 188 13.24 -1.59 -2.19
N VAL A 189 13.59 -0.37 -2.60
CA VAL A 189 13.74 0.02 -4.00
C VAL A 189 14.36 1.42 -4.08
N ILE A 190 15.08 1.69 -5.16
CA ILE A 190 15.43 3.05 -5.60
C ILE A 190 14.52 3.39 -6.77
N GLY A 191 13.68 4.41 -6.62
CA GLY A 191 12.72 4.78 -7.65
C GLY A 191 12.21 6.19 -7.50
N LEU A 192 12.02 6.89 -8.63
CA LEU A 192 11.52 8.26 -8.66
C LEU A 192 10.32 8.43 -9.58
N ASN A 193 9.58 9.52 -9.34
CA ASN A 193 8.57 10.04 -10.24
C ASN A 193 9.27 10.98 -11.25
N PRO A 194 9.29 10.67 -12.57
CA PRO A 194 9.92 11.54 -13.55
C PRO A 194 9.05 12.77 -13.83
N VAL A 195 9.67 13.88 -14.12
CA VAL A 195 8.97 15.10 -14.60
C VAL A 195 8.38 14.85 -15.99
N THR A 196 9.11 14.09 -16.81
CA THR A 196 8.68 13.75 -18.17
C THR A 196 8.38 12.25 -18.28
N ASP A 197 7.12 11.90 -18.48
CA ASP A 197 6.64 10.52 -18.66
C ASP A 197 6.84 10.05 -20.13
N SER A 198 8.08 10.09 -20.62
CA SER A 198 8.45 9.56 -21.92
C SER A 198 9.32 8.31 -21.81
N PRO A 199 9.22 7.35 -22.74
CA PRO A 199 10.06 6.15 -22.73
C PRO A 199 11.56 6.45 -22.72
N GLU A 200 11.97 7.53 -23.38
CA GLU A 200 13.36 7.99 -23.46
C GLU A 200 13.86 8.46 -22.09
N GLN A 201 13.07 9.28 -21.39
CA GLN A 201 13.42 9.78 -20.07
C GLN A 201 13.40 8.66 -19.03
N VAL A 202 12.38 7.80 -19.05
CA VAL A 202 12.32 6.58 -18.23
C VAL A 202 13.59 5.73 -18.42
N GLY A 203 13.98 5.51 -19.68
CA GLY A 203 15.20 4.73 -19.99
C GLY A 203 16.48 5.39 -19.52
N LYS A 204 16.60 6.75 -19.55
CA LYS A 204 17.76 7.47 -19.01
C LYS A 204 17.89 7.28 -17.49
N VAL A 205 16.80 7.47 -16.77
CA VAL A 205 16.78 7.32 -15.30
C VAL A 205 17.10 5.90 -14.89
N LEU A 206 16.47 4.90 -15.53
CA LEU A 206 16.75 3.49 -15.25
C LEU A 206 18.21 3.12 -15.48
N ARG A 207 18.83 3.58 -16.58
CA ARG A 207 20.26 3.37 -16.83
C ARG A 207 21.12 4.01 -15.76
N ARG A 208 20.79 5.24 -15.32
CA ARG A 208 21.52 5.90 -14.24
C ARG A 208 21.42 5.14 -12.92
N PHE A 209 20.24 4.65 -12.56
CA PHE A 209 20.07 3.82 -11.36
C PHE A 209 20.84 2.50 -11.47
N GLN A 210 20.85 1.88 -12.64
CA GLN A 210 21.61 0.64 -12.86
C GLN A 210 23.11 0.88 -12.72
N GLU A 211 23.64 1.98 -13.28
CA GLU A 211 25.05 2.38 -13.12
C GLU A 211 25.43 2.55 -11.65
N ILE A 212 24.59 3.23 -10.87
CA ILE A 212 24.80 3.42 -9.42
C ILE A 212 24.74 2.06 -8.70
N LYS A 213 23.72 1.25 -8.98
CA LYS A 213 23.53 -0.07 -8.38
C LYS A 213 24.73 -0.99 -8.62
N GLU A 214 25.21 -1.07 -9.85
CA GLU A 214 26.36 -1.92 -10.24
C GLU A 214 27.67 -1.41 -9.68
N ARG A 215 27.93 -0.09 -9.79
CA ARG A 215 29.18 0.51 -9.30
C ARG A 215 29.45 0.23 -7.83
N TRP A 216 28.41 0.26 -7.02
CA TRP A 216 28.49 0.11 -5.56
C TRP A 216 28.03 -1.26 -5.06
N GLU A 217 27.67 -2.18 -5.96
CA GLU A 217 27.14 -3.52 -5.64
C GLU A 217 25.97 -3.46 -4.65
N ILE A 218 25.03 -2.52 -4.87
CA ILE A 218 23.94 -2.25 -3.93
C ILE A 218 22.87 -3.34 -4.05
N PRO A 219 22.56 -4.09 -2.96
CA PRO A 219 21.52 -5.12 -2.99
C PRO A 219 20.11 -4.47 -2.93
N THR A 220 19.63 -4.07 -4.08
CA THR A 220 18.35 -3.37 -4.24
C THR A 220 17.72 -3.67 -5.61
N GLN A 221 16.54 -3.12 -5.85
CA GLN A 221 15.89 -3.06 -7.14
C GLN A 221 15.71 -1.61 -7.57
N ILE A 222 15.51 -1.40 -8.88
CA ILE A 222 15.29 -0.07 -9.47
C ILE A 222 13.96 0.00 -10.20
N CYS A 223 13.33 1.18 -10.16
CA CYS A 223 12.15 1.47 -10.96
C CYS A 223 12.01 2.97 -11.28
N VAL A 224 11.13 3.31 -12.21
CA VAL A 224 10.69 4.68 -12.49
C VAL A 224 9.17 4.71 -12.44
N LEU A 225 8.60 5.63 -11.67
CA LEU A 225 7.15 5.73 -11.45
C LEU A 225 6.48 6.53 -12.56
N ALA A 226 6.57 6.01 -13.78
CA ALA A 226 5.93 6.53 -14.97
C ALA A 226 4.70 5.68 -15.33
N HIS A 227 3.89 6.08 -16.29
CA HIS A 227 2.80 5.26 -16.79
C HIS A 227 3.32 3.90 -17.29
N ILE A 228 2.61 2.82 -16.99
CA ILE A 228 3.01 1.43 -17.29
C ILE A 228 3.44 1.25 -18.76
N THR A 229 2.73 1.87 -19.70
CA THR A 229 3.04 1.74 -21.14
C THR A 229 4.32 2.45 -21.54
N ALA A 230 4.70 3.57 -20.88
CA ALA A 230 5.96 4.27 -21.12
C ALA A 230 7.13 3.38 -20.64
N GLN A 231 7.01 2.81 -19.47
CA GLN A 231 7.99 1.86 -18.91
C GLN A 231 8.16 0.63 -19.81
N MET A 232 7.04 0.02 -20.25
CA MET A 232 7.09 -1.14 -21.18
C MET A 232 7.83 -0.81 -22.50
N LYS A 233 7.65 0.39 -23.02
CA LYS A 233 8.37 0.87 -24.23
C LYS A 233 9.87 1.05 -23.93
N ALA A 234 10.22 1.61 -22.78
CA ALA A 234 11.62 1.75 -22.36
C ALA A 234 12.32 0.39 -22.22
N VAL A 235 11.68 -0.60 -21.58
CA VAL A 235 12.21 -1.97 -21.46
C VAL A 235 12.40 -2.61 -22.84
N LYS A 236 11.41 -2.51 -23.74
CA LYS A 236 11.52 -3.02 -25.11
C LYS A 236 12.66 -2.35 -25.91
N ALA A 237 13.02 -1.12 -25.54
CA ALA A 237 14.18 -0.40 -26.10
C ALA A 237 15.50 -0.73 -25.38
N GLY A 238 15.54 -1.75 -24.50
CA GLY A 238 16.73 -2.22 -23.80
C GLY A 238 17.11 -1.42 -22.55
N ALA A 239 16.16 -0.71 -21.92
CA ALA A 239 16.41 -0.11 -20.61
C ALA A 239 16.41 -1.19 -19.53
N PRO A 240 17.39 -1.21 -18.59
CA PRO A 240 17.35 -2.10 -17.43
C PRO A 240 16.17 -1.72 -16.53
N CYS A 241 15.42 -2.71 -16.06
CA CYS A 241 14.27 -2.45 -15.19
C CYS A 241 14.02 -3.67 -14.31
N ASP A 242 13.96 -3.48 -13.00
CA ASP A 242 13.65 -4.55 -12.05
C ASP A 242 12.16 -4.59 -11.72
N LEU A 243 11.51 -3.42 -11.62
CA LEU A 243 10.09 -3.30 -11.27
C LEU A 243 9.39 -2.35 -12.25
N ILE A 244 8.21 -2.74 -12.73
CA ILE A 244 7.28 -1.83 -13.41
C ILE A 244 6.23 -1.33 -12.42
N PHE A 245 6.06 -0.02 -12.39
CA PHE A 245 5.11 0.70 -11.57
C PHE A 245 3.78 0.93 -12.27
N GLN A 246 2.68 0.94 -11.48
CA GLN A 246 1.40 1.52 -11.89
C GLN A 246 0.56 1.88 -10.66
N SER A 247 -0.07 3.06 -10.66
CA SER A 247 -1.17 3.38 -9.73
C SER A 247 -2.41 2.60 -10.12
N ILE A 248 -3.06 1.97 -9.15
CA ILE A 248 -4.21 1.08 -9.38
C ILE A 248 -5.47 1.60 -8.67
N ALA A 249 -6.63 1.18 -9.17
CA ALA A 249 -7.93 1.48 -8.59
C ALA A 249 -8.75 0.20 -8.33
N GLY A 250 -9.71 0.29 -7.40
CA GLY A 250 -10.61 -0.80 -7.02
C GLY A 250 -11.80 -1.01 -7.95
N SER A 251 -11.82 -0.38 -9.13
CA SER A 251 -12.81 -0.59 -10.17
C SER A 251 -12.20 -0.56 -11.58
N GLU A 252 -12.86 -1.24 -12.52
CA GLU A 252 -12.49 -1.19 -13.94
C GLU A 252 -12.51 0.25 -14.48
N ALA A 253 -13.51 1.04 -14.08
CA ALA A 253 -13.63 2.44 -14.49
C ALA A 253 -12.45 3.28 -13.97
N GLY A 254 -11.97 3.05 -12.74
CA GLY A 254 -10.80 3.73 -12.18
C GLY A 254 -9.52 3.36 -12.90
N ASN A 255 -9.28 2.08 -13.16
CA ASN A 255 -8.11 1.62 -13.92
C ASN A 255 -8.14 2.14 -15.36
N ALA A 256 -9.31 2.18 -16.01
CA ALA A 256 -9.46 2.75 -17.33
C ALA A 256 -9.19 4.28 -17.33
N ALA A 257 -9.58 5.01 -16.30
CA ALA A 257 -9.25 6.43 -16.14
C ALA A 257 -7.74 6.66 -16.01
N PHE A 258 -7.01 5.71 -15.43
CA PHE A 258 -5.53 5.70 -15.40
C PHE A 258 -4.90 5.18 -16.70
N GLY A 259 -5.68 4.81 -17.71
CA GLY A 259 -5.20 4.43 -19.03
C GLY A 259 -4.71 2.98 -19.18
N PHE A 260 -5.11 2.06 -18.31
CA PHE A 260 -4.72 0.65 -18.36
C PHE A 260 -5.87 -0.29 -17.92
N ASN A 261 -5.67 -1.60 -18.07
CA ASN A 261 -6.53 -2.67 -17.60
C ASN A 261 -5.70 -3.87 -17.11
N ALA A 262 -6.35 -4.94 -16.67
CA ALA A 262 -5.66 -6.14 -16.17
C ALA A 262 -4.75 -6.80 -17.21
N ASP A 263 -5.15 -6.82 -18.48
CA ASP A 263 -4.31 -7.36 -19.55
C ASP A 263 -3.02 -6.55 -19.75
N THR A 264 -3.08 -5.22 -19.61
CA THR A 264 -1.90 -4.35 -19.66
C THR A 264 -0.91 -4.72 -18.56
N VAL A 265 -1.41 -4.94 -17.33
CA VAL A 265 -0.57 -5.35 -16.19
C VAL A 265 0.03 -6.74 -16.40
N ALA A 266 -0.75 -7.70 -16.92
CA ALA A 266 -0.27 -9.04 -17.24
C ALA A 266 0.86 -9.00 -18.29
N GLN A 267 0.67 -8.23 -19.37
CA GLN A 267 1.70 -8.03 -20.42
C GLN A 267 2.98 -7.36 -19.86
N ALA A 268 2.83 -6.37 -18.98
CA ALA A 268 3.97 -5.72 -18.34
C ALA A 268 4.76 -6.70 -17.47
N ARG A 269 4.07 -7.52 -16.67
CA ARG A 269 4.69 -8.57 -15.85
C ARG A 269 5.43 -9.60 -16.71
N GLU A 270 4.81 -10.11 -17.76
CA GLU A 270 5.45 -11.06 -18.69
C GLU A 270 6.67 -10.44 -19.38
N LEU A 271 6.58 -9.19 -19.80
CA LEU A 271 7.69 -8.46 -20.40
C LEU A 271 8.88 -8.39 -19.44
N LEU A 272 8.66 -8.00 -18.18
CA LEU A 272 9.74 -7.88 -17.20
C LEU A 272 10.36 -9.24 -16.84
N LEU A 273 9.56 -10.28 -16.70
CA LEU A 273 10.06 -11.63 -16.43
C LEU A 273 10.91 -12.19 -17.59
N ARG A 274 10.71 -11.71 -18.80
CA ARG A 274 11.46 -12.13 -19.99
C ARG A 274 12.66 -11.24 -20.29
N ASP A 275 12.46 -9.90 -20.26
CA ASP A 275 13.40 -8.91 -20.79
C ASP A 275 13.92 -7.94 -19.71
N GLY A 276 13.42 -8.01 -18.48
CA GLY A 276 13.86 -7.18 -17.34
C GLY A 276 15.16 -7.68 -16.72
N THR A 277 15.63 -6.96 -15.69
CA THR A 277 16.86 -7.27 -14.95
C THR A 277 16.61 -7.92 -13.60
N ALA A 278 15.35 -8.08 -13.20
CA ALA A 278 14.96 -8.72 -11.94
C ALA A 278 15.25 -10.23 -11.93
N MET A 279 15.72 -10.75 -10.79
CA MET A 279 15.99 -12.17 -10.59
C MET A 279 14.83 -12.94 -9.97
N GLY A 280 13.94 -12.26 -9.27
CA GLY A 280 12.82 -12.87 -8.55
C GLY A 280 11.48 -12.77 -9.31
N PRO A 281 10.44 -13.45 -8.83
CA PRO A 281 9.14 -13.54 -9.52
C PRO A 281 8.25 -12.31 -9.35
N ASN A 282 8.54 -11.47 -8.33
CA ASN A 282 7.72 -10.31 -8.02
C ASN A 282 8.34 -9.07 -8.67
N VAL A 283 7.79 -8.66 -9.82
CA VAL A 283 8.37 -7.61 -10.69
C VAL A 283 7.47 -6.40 -10.87
N LEU A 284 6.41 -6.29 -10.06
CA LEU A 284 5.45 -5.19 -10.14
C LEU A 284 5.46 -4.36 -8.85
N TYR A 285 5.24 -3.07 -9.02
CA TYR A 285 5.06 -2.11 -7.95
C TYR A 285 3.74 -1.37 -8.15
N PHE A 286 2.83 -1.46 -7.18
CA PHE A 286 1.54 -0.76 -7.23
C PHE A 286 1.45 0.31 -6.15
N GLU A 287 0.81 1.42 -6.49
CA GLU A 287 0.38 2.43 -5.55
C GLU A 287 -1.14 2.61 -5.60
N THR A 288 -1.71 2.90 -4.45
CA THR A 288 -3.12 3.20 -4.26
C THR A 288 -3.28 4.07 -3.01
N GLY A 289 -4.49 4.52 -2.70
CA GLY A 289 -4.77 5.29 -1.49
C GLY A 289 -6.25 5.67 -1.43
N GLN A 290 -6.79 5.72 -0.22
CA GLN A 290 -8.19 6.05 -0.01
C GLN A 290 -8.54 7.40 -0.62
N GLY A 291 -9.62 7.44 -1.41
CA GLY A 291 -10.09 8.64 -2.13
C GLY A 291 -9.85 8.61 -3.63
N SER A 292 -8.96 7.75 -4.15
CA SER A 292 -8.61 7.70 -5.57
C SER A 292 -9.83 7.52 -6.48
N GLU A 293 -10.72 6.58 -6.16
CA GLU A 293 -11.92 6.30 -6.95
C GLU A 293 -12.98 7.40 -6.83
N LEU A 294 -13.04 8.08 -5.67
CA LEU A 294 -13.93 9.23 -5.50
C LEU A 294 -13.43 10.41 -6.35
N SER A 295 -12.13 10.67 -6.38
CA SER A 295 -11.53 11.76 -7.16
C SER A 295 -11.74 11.58 -8.66
N SER A 296 -11.74 10.34 -9.14
CA SER A 296 -11.97 9.99 -10.56
C SER A 296 -13.44 9.71 -10.90
N ASN A 297 -14.37 9.88 -9.94
CA ASN A 297 -15.79 9.54 -10.07
C ASN A 297 -16.03 8.08 -10.50
N ALA A 298 -15.17 7.17 -10.06
CA ALA A 298 -15.16 5.75 -10.41
C ALA A 298 -15.57 4.81 -9.25
N HIS A 299 -16.13 5.37 -8.17
CA HIS A 299 -16.44 4.65 -6.94
C HIS A 299 -17.77 3.90 -6.93
N HIS A 300 -18.62 4.08 -7.94
CA HIS A 300 -19.93 3.38 -8.08
C HIS A 300 -20.82 3.44 -6.82
N GLY A 301 -20.78 4.54 -6.05
CA GLY A 301 -21.51 4.68 -4.78
C GLY A 301 -20.97 3.80 -3.65
N THR A 302 -19.71 3.42 -3.70
CA THR A 302 -18.99 2.62 -2.70
C THR A 302 -18.05 3.53 -1.90
N ASP A 303 -17.92 3.28 -0.60
CA ASP A 303 -17.05 4.03 0.31
C ASP A 303 -15.55 3.77 0.06
N GLN A 304 -14.72 4.72 0.54
CA GLN A 304 -13.26 4.72 0.34
C GLN A 304 -12.58 3.44 0.82
N VAL A 305 -12.95 2.92 1.99
CA VAL A 305 -12.31 1.72 2.57
C VAL A 305 -12.62 0.48 1.75
N THR A 306 -13.88 0.32 1.30
CA THR A 306 -14.27 -0.81 0.47
C THR A 306 -13.59 -0.76 -0.90
N MET A 307 -13.48 0.43 -1.50
CA MET A 307 -12.77 0.58 -2.77
C MET A 307 -11.28 0.27 -2.63
N GLU A 308 -10.65 0.74 -1.55
CA GLU A 308 -9.23 0.46 -1.28
C GLU A 308 -8.97 -1.04 -1.07
N ALA A 309 -9.83 -1.75 -0.33
CA ALA A 309 -9.73 -3.20 -0.21
C ALA A 309 -9.80 -3.92 -1.58
N ARG A 310 -10.55 -3.36 -2.53
CA ARG A 310 -10.66 -3.90 -3.90
C ARG A 310 -9.39 -3.67 -4.72
N CYS A 311 -8.65 -2.57 -4.47
CA CYS A 311 -7.31 -2.37 -5.03
C CYS A 311 -6.37 -3.52 -4.64
N TYR A 312 -6.39 -3.93 -3.36
CA TYR A 312 -5.57 -5.05 -2.89
C TYR A 312 -6.01 -6.39 -3.48
N GLY A 313 -7.32 -6.60 -3.68
CA GLY A 313 -7.85 -7.77 -4.37
C GLY A 313 -7.38 -7.86 -5.83
N PHE A 314 -7.36 -6.73 -6.54
CA PHE A 314 -6.78 -6.62 -7.87
C PHE A 314 -5.26 -6.89 -7.86
N ALA A 315 -4.52 -6.22 -6.97
CA ALA A 315 -3.07 -6.35 -6.86
C ALA A 315 -2.63 -7.80 -6.61
N LYS A 316 -3.31 -8.52 -5.73
CA LYS A 316 -3.02 -9.91 -5.38
C LYS A 316 -2.91 -10.83 -6.59
N ARG A 317 -3.74 -10.63 -7.62
CA ARG A 317 -3.73 -11.41 -8.86
C ARG A 317 -2.37 -11.41 -9.56
N PHE A 318 -1.62 -10.32 -9.44
CA PHE A 318 -0.37 -10.09 -10.16
C PHE A 318 0.88 -10.32 -9.30
N GLN A 319 0.72 -10.64 -8.01
CA GLN A 319 1.80 -10.94 -7.08
C GLN A 319 2.91 -9.86 -7.09
N PRO A 320 2.58 -8.60 -6.76
CA PRO A 320 3.55 -7.51 -6.78
C PRO A 320 4.65 -7.69 -5.75
N PHE A 321 5.80 -7.04 -5.99
CA PHE A 321 6.86 -6.89 -5.00
C PHE A 321 6.48 -5.86 -3.93
N LEU A 322 5.94 -4.71 -4.36
CA LEU A 322 5.51 -3.62 -3.52
C LEU A 322 4.05 -3.28 -3.77
N VAL A 323 3.29 -3.06 -2.70
CA VAL A 323 2.03 -2.32 -2.73
C VAL A 323 2.13 -1.21 -1.71
N ASN A 324 2.04 0.03 -2.16
CA ASN A 324 2.18 1.23 -1.35
C ASN A 324 0.83 1.91 -1.18
N THR A 325 0.39 2.14 0.06
CA THR A 325 -0.71 3.07 0.29
C THR A 325 -0.14 4.48 0.47
N VAL A 326 -0.57 5.40 -0.41
CA VAL A 326 -0.18 6.81 -0.38
C VAL A 326 -1.28 7.58 0.36
N VAL A 327 -1.25 7.50 1.68
CA VAL A 327 -2.42 7.73 2.54
C VAL A 327 -3.03 9.10 2.39
N GLY A 328 -2.26 10.16 2.40
CA GLY A 328 -2.76 11.54 2.40
C GLY A 328 -2.59 12.29 1.07
N PHE A 329 -2.05 11.65 0.04
CA PHE A 329 -1.66 12.32 -1.21
C PHE A 329 -2.87 12.80 -2.05
N ILE A 330 -4.01 12.12 -2.00
CA ILE A 330 -5.20 12.48 -2.79
C ILE A 330 -5.75 13.85 -2.37
N GLY A 331 -5.58 14.23 -1.10
CA GLY A 331 -5.87 15.57 -0.60
C GLY A 331 -6.93 15.64 0.51
N PRO A 332 -7.13 16.84 1.07
CA PRO A 332 -8.01 17.07 2.22
C PRO A 332 -9.49 16.85 1.92
N GLU A 333 -9.90 16.82 0.67
CA GLU A 333 -11.26 16.51 0.24
C GLU A 333 -11.65 15.07 0.57
N TYR A 334 -10.66 14.19 0.79
CA TYR A 334 -10.88 12.76 1.06
C TYR A 334 -10.48 12.36 2.47
N LEU A 335 -9.32 12.85 2.96
CA LEU A 335 -8.79 12.68 4.32
C LEU A 335 -8.35 14.05 4.84
N TYR A 336 -9.21 14.73 5.61
CA TYR A 336 -8.99 16.13 5.96
C TYR A 336 -7.93 16.34 7.06
N ASP A 337 -7.85 15.45 8.02
CA ASP A 337 -7.04 15.62 9.22
C ASP A 337 -6.19 14.38 9.57
N ALA A 338 -5.23 14.57 10.47
CA ALA A 338 -4.34 13.53 10.97
C ALA A 338 -5.05 12.28 11.50
N ARG A 339 -6.24 12.46 12.12
CA ARG A 339 -7.02 11.32 12.63
C ARG A 339 -7.54 10.45 11.49
N GLN A 340 -8.03 11.06 10.42
CA GLN A 340 -8.51 10.34 9.23
C GLN A 340 -7.34 9.65 8.52
N VAL A 341 -6.19 10.33 8.39
CA VAL A 341 -4.97 9.77 7.79
C VAL A 341 -4.47 8.57 8.60
N THR A 342 -4.36 8.70 9.92
CA THR A 342 -3.93 7.60 10.79
C THR A 342 -4.86 6.40 10.67
N ARG A 343 -6.18 6.64 10.67
CA ARG A 343 -7.18 5.57 10.53
C ARG A 343 -7.08 4.89 9.16
N ALA A 344 -6.96 5.66 8.10
CA ALA A 344 -6.83 5.13 6.74
C ALA A 344 -5.57 4.29 6.58
N GLY A 345 -4.40 4.77 7.02
CA GLY A 345 -3.15 4.01 6.92
C GLY A 345 -3.19 2.67 7.66
N LEU A 346 -3.82 2.62 8.85
CA LEU A 346 -3.98 1.38 9.59
C LEU A 346 -4.96 0.40 8.92
N GLU A 347 -6.07 0.90 8.38
CA GLU A 347 -7.05 0.10 7.61
C GLU A 347 -6.41 -0.48 6.35
N ASP A 348 -5.75 0.34 5.57
CA ASP A 348 -5.11 -0.03 4.30
C ASP A 348 -4.04 -1.11 4.54
N HIS A 349 -3.16 -0.87 5.50
CA HIS A 349 -2.12 -1.82 5.86
C HIS A 349 -2.69 -3.17 6.31
N PHE A 350 -3.70 -3.18 7.19
CA PHE A 350 -4.36 -4.39 7.63
C PHE A 350 -5.03 -5.13 6.47
N MET A 351 -5.81 -4.40 5.65
CA MET A 351 -6.55 -4.99 4.53
C MET A 351 -5.62 -5.59 3.48
N GLY A 352 -4.53 -4.90 3.14
CA GLY A 352 -3.52 -5.42 2.23
C GLY A 352 -2.85 -6.68 2.76
N LYS A 353 -2.44 -6.71 4.03
CA LYS A 353 -1.83 -7.89 4.66
C LYS A 353 -2.79 -9.07 4.76
N LEU A 354 -4.06 -8.82 5.11
CA LEU A 354 -5.08 -9.88 5.13
C LEU A 354 -5.35 -10.43 3.73
N THR A 355 -5.29 -9.58 2.70
CA THR A 355 -5.38 -10.01 1.29
C THR A 355 -4.15 -10.80 0.84
N GLY A 356 -2.99 -10.59 1.49
CA GLY A 356 -1.74 -11.30 1.23
C GLY A 356 -0.78 -10.57 0.30
N VAL A 357 -0.85 -9.24 0.23
CA VAL A 357 0.08 -8.40 -0.54
C VAL A 357 1.12 -7.74 0.37
N SER A 358 2.32 -7.48 -0.18
CA SER A 358 3.46 -6.87 0.53
C SER A 358 3.21 -5.37 0.69
N MET A 359 2.78 -4.97 1.89
CA MET A 359 2.35 -3.60 2.18
C MET A 359 3.48 -2.70 2.69
N GLY A 360 3.61 -1.56 2.04
CA GLY A 360 4.30 -0.39 2.54
C GLY A 360 3.36 0.81 2.67
N CYS A 361 3.87 1.88 3.21
CA CYS A 361 3.10 3.11 3.37
C CYS A 361 3.95 4.34 3.02
N ASP A 362 3.36 5.21 2.24
CA ASP A 362 3.73 6.60 2.17
C ASP A 362 2.91 7.33 3.24
N CYS A 363 3.51 7.50 4.42
CA CYS A 363 2.88 8.23 5.52
C CYS A 363 2.94 9.72 5.19
N CYS A 364 1.95 10.25 4.49
CA CYS A 364 2.04 11.56 3.90
C CYS A 364 0.81 12.43 4.13
N TYR A 365 1.00 13.73 3.92
CA TYR A 365 -0.05 14.74 3.89
C TYR A 365 0.28 15.79 2.83
N THR A 366 -0.73 16.52 2.38
CA THR A 366 -0.58 17.70 1.54
C THR A 366 -0.75 18.98 2.35
N ASN A 367 -0.22 20.10 1.88
CA ASN A 367 -0.18 21.37 2.63
C ASN A 367 -1.53 21.93 3.09
N HIS A 368 -2.62 21.47 2.52
CA HIS A 368 -3.98 21.94 2.86
C HIS A 368 -4.67 21.08 3.94
N MET A 369 -4.07 19.95 4.32
CA MET A 369 -4.60 19.06 5.34
C MET A 369 -4.32 19.60 6.74
N LYS A 370 -5.20 19.27 7.69
CA LYS A 370 -4.97 19.54 9.11
C LYS A 370 -4.12 18.42 9.73
N ALA A 371 -2.87 18.38 9.33
CA ALA A 371 -1.85 17.45 9.77
C ALA A 371 -0.47 18.10 9.70
N ASP A 372 0.49 17.55 10.42
CA ASP A 372 1.88 17.98 10.39
C ASP A 372 2.86 16.79 10.41
N GLN A 373 4.17 17.07 10.45
CA GLN A 373 5.19 16.05 10.44
C GLN A 373 5.11 15.10 11.66
N ASN A 374 4.72 15.60 12.83
CA ASN A 374 4.56 14.74 14.02
C ASN A 374 3.44 13.71 13.82
N ASP A 375 2.38 14.07 13.11
CA ASP A 375 1.27 13.15 12.81
C ASP A 375 1.74 12.03 11.88
N ILE A 376 2.59 12.33 10.92
CA ILE A 376 3.19 11.37 9.98
C ILE A 376 4.13 10.41 10.73
N GLU A 377 4.97 10.92 11.60
CA GLU A 377 5.87 10.12 12.45
C GLU A 377 5.08 9.21 13.41
N ASN A 378 3.97 9.71 13.97
CA ASN A 378 3.05 8.91 14.78
C ASN A 378 2.48 7.75 13.97
N LEU A 379 1.99 7.99 12.74
CA LEU A 379 1.47 6.94 11.88
C LEU A 379 2.57 5.91 11.52
N ALA A 380 3.76 6.38 11.12
CA ALA A 380 4.88 5.50 10.81
C ALA A 380 5.28 4.61 12.01
N SER A 381 5.24 5.16 13.23
CA SER A 381 5.48 4.40 14.45
C SER A 381 4.43 3.30 14.67
N LEU A 382 3.13 3.62 14.52
CA LEU A 382 2.04 2.65 14.64
C LEU A 382 2.13 1.55 13.58
N LEU A 383 2.44 1.91 12.34
CA LEU A 383 2.61 0.95 11.23
C LEU A 383 3.85 0.07 11.43
N THR A 384 4.93 0.61 12.01
CA THR A 384 6.12 -0.20 12.36
C THR A 384 5.75 -1.27 13.39
N LEU A 385 4.93 -0.94 14.40
CA LEU A 385 4.39 -1.90 15.37
C LEU A 385 3.45 -2.91 14.70
N ALA A 386 2.67 -2.48 13.71
CA ALA A 386 1.80 -3.35 12.92
C ALA A 386 2.56 -4.28 11.96
N GLY A 387 3.88 -4.11 11.80
CA GLY A 387 4.72 -4.92 10.92
C GLY A 387 4.64 -4.50 9.46
N CYS A 388 4.64 -3.20 9.19
CA CYS A 388 4.78 -2.65 7.84
C CYS A 388 6.12 -3.07 7.23
N ASN A 389 6.12 -3.40 5.94
CA ASN A 389 7.31 -3.90 5.27
C ASN A 389 8.31 -2.79 4.95
N TYR A 390 7.82 -1.61 4.57
CA TYR A 390 8.67 -0.48 4.20
C TYR A 390 7.93 0.86 4.31
N PHE A 391 8.70 1.93 4.44
CA PHE A 391 8.23 3.30 4.30
C PHE A 391 8.88 4.01 3.11
N MET A 392 8.23 5.10 2.66
CA MET A 392 8.84 6.05 1.76
C MET A 392 9.98 6.79 2.46
N GLY A 393 11.04 7.08 1.71
CA GLY A 393 12.12 7.97 2.13
C GLY A 393 12.41 8.99 1.05
N ILE A 394 12.27 10.27 1.37
CA ILE A 394 12.58 11.40 0.50
C ILE A 394 13.56 12.35 1.20
N PRO A 395 14.25 13.25 0.48
CA PRO A 395 15.09 14.24 1.11
C PRO A 395 14.30 15.12 2.09
N HIS A 396 14.72 15.16 3.35
CA HIS A 396 14.13 16.00 4.41
C HIS A 396 12.62 15.84 4.67
N GLY A 397 11.98 14.81 4.12
CA GLY A 397 10.53 14.62 4.28
C GLY A 397 9.66 15.58 3.46
N ASP A 398 10.24 16.36 2.56
CA ASP A 398 9.53 17.35 1.75
C ASP A 398 9.80 17.13 0.25
N ASP A 399 8.78 16.68 -0.48
CA ASP A 399 8.89 16.45 -1.92
C ASP A 399 8.55 17.71 -2.69
N ILE A 400 9.57 18.41 -3.12
CA ILE A 400 9.44 19.69 -3.85
C ILE A 400 8.92 19.51 -5.29
N MET A 401 8.96 18.31 -5.84
CA MET A 401 8.42 18.02 -7.17
C MET A 401 6.91 17.74 -7.10
N LEU A 402 6.47 16.88 -6.16
CA LEU A 402 5.07 16.49 -6.02
C LEU A 402 4.30 17.35 -5.02
N ASN A 403 5.00 18.26 -4.31
CA ASN A 403 4.43 19.21 -3.35
C ASN A 403 3.62 18.56 -2.23
N TYR A 404 4.21 17.56 -1.57
CA TYR A 404 3.65 16.90 -0.40
C TYR A 404 4.73 16.55 0.63
N GLN A 405 4.34 16.26 1.86
CA GLN A 405 5.23 15.89 2.95
C GLN A 405 5.02 14.43 3.33
N THR A 406 6.12 13.72 3.62
CA THR A 406 6.12 12.33 4.03
C THR A 406 7.31 12.04 4.95
N THR A 407 7.62 10.77 5.21
CA THR A 407 8.82 10.36 5.93
C THR A 407 10.08 10.63 5.10
N GLY A 408 11.11 11.18 5.73
CA GLY A 408 12.43 11.39 5.13
C GLY A 408 13.34 10.15 5.26
N PHE A 409 14.58 10.30 4.87
CA PHE A 409 15.57 9.23 4.95
C PHE A 409 15.90 8.79 6.40
N ARG A 410 15.80 9.72 7.37
CA ARG A 410 16.20 9.47 8.76
C ARG A 410 15.14 8.72 9.56
N GLU A 411 13.86 8.88 9.26
CA GLU A 411 12.75 8.35 10.06
C GLU A 411 12.76 6.82 10.04
N THR A 412 12.99 6.19 8.90
CA THR A 412 13.10 4.72 8.84
C THR A 412 14.30 4.22 9.66
N ALA A 413 15.44 4.90 9.61
CA ALA A 413 16.60 4.54 10.41
C ALA A 413 16.33 4.69 11.93
N ALA A 414 15.67 5.78 12.33
CA ALA A 414 15.25 6.01 13.71
C ALA A 414 14.25 4.94 14.19
N LEU A 415 13.26 4.59 13.37
CA LEU A 415 12.29 3.54 13.68
C LEU A 415 12.94 2.16 13.80
N ARG A 416 13.95 1.85 12.96
CA ARG A 416 14.74 0.62 13.10
C ARG A 416 15.43 0.57 14.47
N GLU A 417 16.11 1.64 14.84
CA GLU A 417 16.82 1.70 16.13
C GLU A 417 15.87 1.59 17.34
N ILE A 418 14.78 2.35 17.34
CA ILE A 418 13.79 2.36 18.44
C ILE A 418 13.12 0.99 18.60
N THR A 419 12.84 0.29 17.52
CA THR A 419 12.09 -0.98 17.54
C THR A 419 12.96 -2.22 17.47
N GLY A 420 14.28 -2.07 17.38
CA GLY A 420 15.23 -3.18 17.24
C GLY A 420 15.16 -3.89 15.91
N LYS A 421 14.62 -3.23 14.87
CA LYS A 421 14.60 -3.74 13.50
C LYS A 421 15.86 -3.33 12.75
N THR A 422 16.14 -4.03 11.63
CA THR A 422 17.26 -3.71 10.72
C THR A 422 16.76 -3.53 9.29
N ALA A 423 17.62 -3.06 8.40
CA ALA A 423 17.44 -3.27 6.96
C ALA A 423 17.42 -4.78 6.64
N ILE A 424 17.07 -5.15 5.41
CA ILE A 424 17.26 -6.53 4.96
C ILE A 424 18.73 -6.94 5.11
N ALA A 425 19.00 -8.21 5.35
CA ALA A 425 20.33 -8.69 5.76
C ALA A 425 21.45 -8.31 4.78
N GLU A 426 21.20 -8.44 3.47
CA GLU A 426 22.17 -8.12 2.43
C GLU A 426 22.49 -6.62 2.39
N PHE A 427 21.48 -5.78 2.57
CA PHE A 427 21.66 -4.33 2.59
C PHE A 427 22.31 -3.87 3.90
N GLN A 428 21.99 -4.50 5.03
CA GLN A 428 22.66 -4.24 6.30
C GLN A 428 24.18 -4.54 6.21
N GLN A 429 24.57 -5.66 5.61
CA GLN A 429 25.96 -5.99 5.36
C GLN A 429 26.63 -4.99 4.42
N TRP A 430 25.91 -4.52 3.39
CA TRP A 430 26.40 -3.48 2.50
C TRP A 430 26.64 -2.16 3.24
N LEU A 431 25.70 -1.73 4.10
CA LEU A 431 25.88 -0.52 4.92
C LEU A 431 27.10 -0.61 5.84
N GLU A 432 27.36 -1.77 6.43
CA GLU A 432 28.54 -2.02 7.28
C GLU A 432 29.84 -2.00 6.46
N LYS A 433 29.86 -2.65 5.27
CA LYS A 433 30.97 -2.61 4.32
C LYS A 433 31.32 -1.16 3.90
N MET A 434 30.32 -0.31 3.69
CA MET A 434 30.48 1.10 3.34
C MET A 434 30.81 2.00 4.53
N GLY A 435 30.66 1.49 5.76
CA GLY A 435 30.88 2.21 6.99
C GLY A 435 29.77 3.18 7.39
N PHE A 436 28.58 3.06 6.78
CA PHE A 436 27.40 3.84 7.14
C PHE A 436 26.66 3.29 8.36
N SER A 437 26.83 2.01 8.65
CA SER A 437 26.24 1.34 9.82
C SER A 437 27.28 0.56 10.60
N GLU A 438 27.10 0.47 11.92
CA GLU A 438 27.83 -0.40 12.83
C GLU A 438 26.86 -0.99 13.84
N ASN A 439 26.81 -2.32 13.95
CA ASN A 439 25.88 -3.03 14.84
C ASN A 439 24.40 -2.63 14.65
N GLY A 440 23.96 -2.40 13.42
CA GLY A 440 22.60 -2.01 13.08
C GLY A 440 22.25 -0.54 13.33
N ARG A 441 23.22 0.29 13.73
CA ARG A 441 23.04 1.73 13.98
C ARG A 441 23.84 2.54 12.95
N LEU A 442 23.29 3.69 12.58
CA LEU A 442 24.00 4.63 11.71
C LEU A 442 25.25 5.18 12.41
N THR A 443 26.32 5.34 11.64
CA THR A 443 27.58 5.96 12.06
C THR A 443 27.53 7.48 11.85
N ALA A 444 28.61 8.18 12.26
CA ALA A 444 28.78 9.60 12.00
C ALA A 444 28.89 9.97 10.49
N LYS A 445 29.00 8.96 9.59
CA LYS A 445 28.97 9.14 8.13
C LYS A 445 27.57 9.24 7.56
N ALA A 446 26.51 9.02 8.35
CA ALA A 446 25.14 9.16 7.87
C ALA A 446 24.88 10.61 7.41
N GLY A 447 24.32 10.76 6.20
CA GLY A 447 24.16 12.05 5.54
C GLY A 447 25.37 12.52 4.73
N ASP A 448 26.51 11.83 4.84
CA ASP A 448 27.70 12.10 4.03
C ASP A 448 27.88 11.06 2.92
N GLY A 449 27.28 11.34 1.75
CA GLY A 449 27.44 10.51 0.56
C GLY A 449 28.78 10.67 -0.15
N SER A 450 29.70 11.50 0.36
CA SER A 450 30.98 11.81 -0.32
C SER A 450 31.84 10.58 -0.55
N SER A 451 31.80 9.59 0.32
CA SER A 451 32.51 8.31 0.15
C SER A 451 32.02 7.47 -1.03
N LEU A 452 30.86 7.81 -1.61
CA LEU A 452 30.27 7.20 -2.79
C LEU A 452 30.56 8.01 -4.07
N LEU A 453 31.26 9.15 -4.00
CA LEU A 453 31.57 9.98 -5.18
C LEU A 453 32.81 9.51 -5.95
N PHE A 454 33.69 8.68 -5.37
CA PHE A 454 34.99 8.33 -5.92
C PHE A 454 35.17 6.83 -6.19
#